data_6ca37248cc9006b255b8daf7458a1e31
#
_entry.id   6ca37248cc9006b255b8daf7458a1e31
#
_cell.length_a   1.000
_cell.length_b   1.000
_cell.length_c   1.000
_cell.angle_alpha   90.00
_cell.angle_beta   90.00
_cell.angle_gamma   90.00
#
_symmetry.space_group_name_H-M   'P 1'
#
loop_
_entity.id
_entity.type
_entity.pdbx_description
1 polymer ?
#
loop_
_entity_poly.entity_id
_entity_poly.type
_entity_poly.pdbx_seq_one_letter_code
_entity_poly.pdbx_strand_id
1 'polypeptide(L)'
;MSDDLFERRRAERRCTKSFLDYEAVSPQGTTLARGLARTLNVSDTGLLLETGRFFEAGQLLLLTVALPNQLVQLTGRVVHSQPIDDDLCCSGIQFVAFTGDSAHSFQRYCASLGSLLEP
;
A
#
# COMPACT_ATOMS: atom_id res chain seq x y z
N MET A 1 15.43 -12.57 -17.99
CA MET A 1 14.20 -13.20 -17.51
C MET A 1 13.55 -12.29 -16.50
N SER A 2 12.27 -12.02 -16.70
CA SER A 2 11.53 -11.17 -15.79
C SER A 2 11.40 -11.77 -14.38
N ASP A 3 11.44 -13.09 -14.29
CA ASP A 3 11.30 -13.78 -13.00
C ASP A 3 12.45 -13.48 -12.05
N ASP A 4 13.68 -13.47 -12.56
CA ASP A 4 14.83 -13.17 -11.71
C ASP A 4 14.79 -11.77 -11.15
N LEU A 5 14.38 -10.81 -11.97
CA LEU A 5 14.28 -9.44 -11.54
C LEU A 5 13.19 -9.27 -10.50
N PHE A 6 12.06 -9.95 -10.70
CA PHE A 6 10.95 -9.89 -9.78
C PHE A 6 11.32 -10.52 -8.43
N GLU A 7 11.99 -11.65 -8.44
CA GLU A 7 12.42 -12.31 -7.22
C GLU A 7 13.40 -11.45 -6.42
N ARG A 8 14.30 -10.77 -7.11
CA ARG A 8 15.26 -9.88 -6.46
C ARG A 8 14.56 -8.72 -5.76
N ARG A 9 13.58 -8.11 -6.44
CA ARG A 9 12.80 -7.02 -5.84
C ARG A 9 12.02 -7.50 -4.64
N ARG A 10 11.46 -8.69 -4.72
CA ARG A 10 10.69 -9.27 -3.64
C ARG A 10 11.55 -9.47 -2.40
N ALA A 11 12.77 -9.95 -2.58
CA ALA A 11 13.71 -10.14 -1.48
C ALA A 11 14.07 -8.82 -0.81
N GLU A 12 14.34 -7.79 -1.60
CA GLU A 12 14.67 -6.46 -1.08
C GLU A 12 13.52 -5.89 -0.27
N ARG A 13 12.30 -6.00 -0.77
CA ARG A 13 11.13 -5.49 -0.05
C ARG A 13 10.88 -6.22 1.24
N ARG A 14 11.12 -7.52 1.28
CA ARG A 14 10.97 -8.27 2.53
C ARG A 14 11.92 -7.77 3.61
N CYS A 15 13.08 -7.28 3.21
CA CYS A 15 14.03 -6.71 4.16
C CYS A 15 13.52 -5.43 4.78
N THR A 16 12.64 -4.69 4.10
CA THR A 16 12.09 -3.44 4.63
C THR A 16 10.92 -3.67 5.59
N LYS A 17 10.27 -4.84 5.51
CA LYS A 17 9.10 -5.17 6.34
C LYS A 17 7.99 -4.12 6.26
N SER A 18 7.74 -3.62 5.07
CA SER A 18 6.80 -2.53 4.86
C SER A 18 5.38 -3.04 4.61
N PHE A 19 4.79 -3.65 5.63
CA PHE A 19 3.41 -4.14 5.57
C PHE A 19 2.45 -3.12 6.15
N LEU A 20 1.21 -3.17 5.67
CA LEU A 20 0.13 -2.38 6.23
C LEU A 20 -1.18 -3.17 6.15
N ASP A 21 -2.15 -2.76 6.96
CA ASP A 21 -3.48 -3.34 6.91
C ASP A 21 -4.35 -2.53 5.97
N TYR A 22 -5.22 -3.23 5.22
CA TYR A 22 -6.21 -2.53 4.41
C TYR A 22 -7.61 -3.04 4.71
N GLU A 23 -8.60 -2.14 4.55
CA GLU A 23 -10.01 -2.48 4.49
C GLU A 23 -10.56 -1.90 3.21
N ALA A 24 -11.14 -2.74 2.37
CA ALA A 24 -11.87 -2.27 1.21
C ALA A 24 -13.25 -1.85 1.71
N VAL A 25 -13.66 -0.62 1.40
CA VAL A 25 -14.93 -0.08 1.91
C VAL A 25 -15.80 0.40 0.77
N SER A 26 -17.12 0.30 0.97
CA SER A 26 -18.09 0.82 0.04
C SER A 26 -18.16 2.35 0.17
N PRO A 27 -18.79 3.05 -0.80
CA PRO A 27 -18.99 4.49 -0.66
C PRO A 27 -19.77 4.88 0.60
N GLN A 28 -20.54 3.96 1.16
CA GLN A 28 -21.29 4.20 2.39
C GLN A 28 -20.50 3.85 3.65
N GLY A 29 -19.26 3.40 3.49
CA GLY A 29 -18.39 3.09 4.61
C GLY A 29 -18.50 1.67 5.14
N THR A 30 -19.20 0.78 4.43
CA THR A 30 -19.32 -0.62 4.82
C THR A 30 -18.06 -1.38 4.44
N THR A 31 -17.50 -2.14 5.38
CA THR A 31 -16.33 -2.96 5.12
C THR A 31 -16.69 -4.13 4.22
N LEU A 32 -16.01 -4.23 3.08
CA LEU A 32 -16.22 -5.29 2.09
C LEU A 32 -15.18 -6.40 2.19
N ALA A 33 -13.97 -6.06 2.59
CA ALA A 33 -12.87 -7.03 2.71
C ALA A 33 -11.77 -6.43 3.56
N ARG A 34 -10.91 -7.28 4.12
CA ARG A 34 -9.74 -6.88 4.90
C ARG A 34 -8.56 -7.75 4.54
N GLY A 35 -7.37 -7.22 4.72
CA GLY A 35 -6.17 -8.00 4.51
C GLY A 35 -4.91 -7.22 4.80
N LEU A 36 -3.79 -7.88 4.53
CA LEU A 36 -2.47 -7.26 4.62
C LEU A 36 -1.98 -6.95 3.22
N ALA A 37 -1.30 -5.85 3.09
CA ALA A 37 -0.66 -5.44 1.86
C ALA A 37 0.80 -5.14 2.14
N ARG A 38 1.62 -5.24 1.10
CA ARG A 38 3.02 -4.83 1.17
C ARG A 38 3.21 -3.60 0.32
N THR A 39 3.85 -2.57 0.89
CA THR A 39 4.19 -1.37 0.14
C THR A 39 5.37 -1.67 -0.76
N LEU A 40 5.16 -1.49 -2.06
CA LEU A 40 6.22 -1.69 -3.05
C LEU A 40 6.93 -0.39 -3.38
N ASN A 41 6.19 0.71 -3.34
CA ASN A 41 6.74 2.02 -3.66
C ASN A 41 5.82 3.09 -3.08
N VAL A 42 6.37 4.26 -2.83
CA VAL A 42 5.61 5.41 -2.33
C VAL A 42 5.99 6.65 -3.11
N SER A 43 5.04 7.58 -3.22
CA SER A 43 5.27 8.89 -3.79
C SER A 43 4.46 9.90 -2.98
N ASP A 44 4.57 11.19 -3.38
CA ASP A 44 3.82 12.25 -2.70
C ASP A 44 2.32 12.10 -2.85
N THR A 45 1.86 11.40 -3.89
CA THR A 45 0.44 11.31 -4.22
C THR A 45 -0.17 9.94 -4.00
N GLY A 46 0.64 8.91 -3.78
CA GLY A 46 0.09 7.58 -3.64
C GLY A 46 1.11 6.50 -3.33
N LEU A 47 0.60 5.28 -3.33
CA LEU A 47 1.36 4.07 -3.03
C LEU A 47 1.18 3.05 -4.13
N LEU A 48 2.16 2.16 -4.26
CA LEU A 48 2.01 0.94 -5.03
C LEU A 48 2.01 -0.20 -4.02
N LEU A 49 0.94 -0.99 -4.01
CA LEU A 49 0.74 -2.08 -3.05
C LEU A 49 0.74 -3.43 -3.72
N GLU A 50 1.31 -4.42 -3.03
CA GLU A 50 1.16 -5.82 -3.38
C GLU A 50 0.09 -6.40 -2.46
N THR A 51 -0.95 -6.98 -3.04
CA THR A 51 -2.07 -7.53 -2.29
C THR A 51 -2.41 -8.92 -2.81
N GLY A 52 -3.09 -9.70 -1.98
CA GLY A 52 -3.59 -11.01 -2.39
C GLY A 52 -4.94 -10.93 -3.08
N ARG A 53 -5.44 -9.74 -3.35
CA ARG A 53 -6.77 -9.53 -3.93
C ARG A 53 -6.70 -8.51 -5.05
N PHE A 54 -7.44 -8.76 -6.11
CA PHE A 54 -7.62 -7.79 -7.18
C PHE A 54 -8.67 -6.75 -6.74
N PHE A 55 -8.44 -5.50 -7.08
CA PHE A 55 -9.39 -4.40 -6.82
C PHE A 55 -9.76 -3.72 -8.12
N GLU A 56 -11.01 -3.31 -8.22
CA GLU A 56 -11.45 -2.51 -9.36
C GLU A 56 -11.01 -1.06 -9.16
N ALA A 57 -10.75 -0.37 -10.26
CA ALA A 57 -10.43 1.06 -10.21
C ALA A 57 -11.59 1.82 -9.56
N GLY A 58 -11.28 2.73 -8.68
CA GLY A 58 -12.27 3.47 -7.94
C GLY A 58 -12.56 2.92 -6.54
N GLN A 59 -12.14 1.69 -6.25
CA GLN A 59 -12.36 1.09 -4.93
C GLN A 59 -11.67 1.92 -3.86
N LEU A 60 -12.38 2.22 -2.79
CA LEU A 60 -11.80 2.93 -1.65
C LEU A 60 -11.20 1.92 -0.67
N LEU A 61 -10.03 2.26 -0.17
CA LEU A 61 -9.32 1.47 0.81
C LEU A 61 -8.99 2.33 2.03
N LEU A 62 -9.31 1.82 3.21
CA LEU A 62 -8.84 2.40 4.45
C LEU A 62 -7.54 1.69 4.80
N LEU A 63 -6.45 2.44 4.87
CA LEU A 63 -5.12 1.89 5.10
C LEU A 63 -4.65 2.24 6.50
N THR A 64 -4.10 1.27 7.20
CA THR A 64 -3.56 1.47 8.54
C THR A 64 -2.11 1.03 8.55
N VAL A 65 -1.23 1.97 8.86
CA VAL A 65 0.21 1.75 8.88
C VAL A 65 0.69 1.84 10.32
N ALA A 66 1.37 0.80 10.79
CA ALA A 66 1.92 0.79 12.13
C ALA A 66 3.32 1.42 12.10
N LEU A 67 3.46 2.55 12.76
CA LEU A 67 4.76 3.20 12.99
C LEU A 67 5.24 2.84 14.39
N PRO A 68 6.52 3.08 14.72
CA PRO A 68 7.04 2.69 16.03
C PRO A 68 6.23 3.23 17.21
N ASN A 69 5.68 4.43 17.10
CA ASN A 69 5.00 5.07 18.21
C ASN A 69 3.52 5.33 18.00
N GLN A 70 2.98 4.97 16.84
CA GLN A 70 1.57 5.28 16.57
C GLN A 70 1.08 4.52 15.35
N LEU A 71 -0.24 4.49 15.21
CA LEU A 71 -0.89 4.00 14.00
C LEU A 71 -1.26 5.21 13.15
N VAL A 72 -1.05 5.10 11.85
CA VAL A 72 -1.41 6.13 10.88
C VAL A 72 -2.51 5.56 10.00
N GLN A 73 -3.60 6.30 9.84
CA GLN A 73 -4.71 5.88 8.99
C GLN A 73 -4.92 6.88 7.86
N LEU A 74 -5.23 6.34 6.71
CA LEU A 74 -5.52 7.16 5.54
C LEU A 74 -6.51 6.43 4.64
N THR A 75 -7.19 7.20 3.81
CA THR A 75 -8.07 6.64 2.77
C THR A 75 -7.39 6.81 1.43
N GLY A 76 -7.36 5.74 0.65
CA GLY A 76 -6.85 5.75 -0.71
C GLY A 76 -7.89 5.26 -1.69
N ARG A 77 -7.66 5.56 -2.96
CA ARG A 77 -8.51 5.10 -4.06
C ARG A 77 -7.66 4.29 -5.02
N VAL A 78 -8.14 3.12 -5.37
CA VAL A 78 -7.45 2.28 -6.36
C VAL A 78 -7.54 2.96 -7.73
N VAL A 79 -6.39 3.20 -8.34
CA VAL A 79 -6.31 3.76 -9.70
C VAL A 79 -6.26 2.64 -10.71
N HIS A 80 -5.48 1.61 -10.42
CA HIS A 80 -5.41 0.42 -11.25
C HIS A 80 -4.98 -0.76 -10.41
N SER A 81 -5.25 -1.96 -10.89
CA SER A 81 -4.83 -3.19 -10.24
C SER A 81 -4.58 -4.22 -11.32
N GLN A 82 -3.48 -4.96 -11.21
CA GLN A 82 -3.17 -5.99 -12.19
C GLN A 82 -2.52 -7.18 -11.51
N PRO A 83 -2.79 -8.40 -12.00
CA PRO A 83 -2.16 -9.58 -11.45
C PRO A 83 -0.66 -9.57 -11.69
N ILE A 84 0.11 -10.01 -10.70
CA ILE A 84 1.54 -10.25 -10.84
C ILE A 84 1.77 -11.73 -11.06
N ASP A 85 1.05 -12.55 -10.30
CA ASP A 85 1.07 -14.01 -10.45
C ASP A 85 -0.28 -14.56 -9.99
N ASP A 86 -0.37 -15.87 -9.75
CA ASP A 86 -1.65 -16.51 -9.43
C ASP A 86 -2.26 -16.00 -8.12
N ASP A 87 -1.43 -15.55 -7.19
CA ASP A 87 -1.88 -15.21 -5.85
C ASP A 87 -1.70 -13.74 -5.49
N LEU A 88 -1.04 -12.96 -6.33
CA LEU A 88 -0.66 -11.59 -6.00
C LEU A 88 -1.09 -10.63 -7.09
N CYS A 89 -1.50 -9.45 -6.65
CA CYS A 89 -1.81 -8.32 -7.52
C CYS A 89 -1.01 -7.10 -7.10
N CYS A 90 -0.74 -6.23 -8.05
CA CYS A 90 -0.09 -4.95 -7.82
C CYS A 90 -1.12 -3.86 -8.07
N SER A 91 -1.35 -3.02 -7.07
CA SER A 91 -2.39 -1.99 -7.13
C SER A 91 -1.80 -0.62 -6.88
N GLY A 92 -2.11 0.31 -7.76
CA GLY A 92 -1.75 1.72 -7.58
C GLY A 92 -2.85 2.41 -6.80
N ILE A 93 -2.46 3.10 -5.72
CA ILE A 93 -3.38 3.75 -4.79
C ILE A 93 -3.08 5.24 -4.75
N GLN A 94 -4.10 6.05 -4.99
CA GLN A 94 -4.01 7.50 -4.86
C GLN A 94 -4.50 7.90 -3.48
N PHE A 95 -3.76 8.78 -2.80
CA PHE A 95 -4.19 9.28 -1.49
C PHE A 95 -5.42 10.16 -1.65
N VAL A 96 -6.41 9.95 -0.78
CA VAL A 96 -7.64 10.74 -0.77
C VAL A 96 -7.71 11.61 0.48
N ALA A 97 -7.47 11.03 1.64
CA ALA A 97 -7.57 11.74 2.90
C ALA A 97 -6.74 11.07 3.98
N PHE A 98 -6.29 11.86 4.94
CA PHE A 98 -5.58 11.38 6.12
C PHE A 98 -6.41 11.69 7.36
N THR A 99 -6.33 10.83 8.36
CA THR A 99 -7.05 11.00 9.61
C THR A 99 -6.20 11.80 10.59
N GLY A 100 -6.76 12.91 11.11
CA GLY A 100 -6.09 13.73 12.12
C GLY A 100 -4.72 14.22 11.68
N ASP A 101 -3.71 13.97 12.51
CA ASP A 101 -2.33 14.38 12.25
C ASP A 101 -1.55 13.36 11.43
N SER A 102 -2.23 12.35 10.91
CA SER A 102 -1.59 11.24 10.21
C SER A 102 -0.80 11.67 8.97
N ALA A 103 -1.20 12.79 8.33
CA ALA A 103 -0.51 13.25 7.13
C ALA A 103 0.98 13.51 7.39
N HIS A 104 1.29 14.22 8.47
CA HIS A 104 2.68 14.53 8.80
C HIS A 104 3.48 13.27 9.13
N SER A 105 2.91 12.41 9.95
CA SER A 105 3.55 11.15 10.33
C SER A 105 3.77 10.25 9.13
N PHE A 106 2.80 10.23 8.23
CA PHE A 106 2.88 9.40 7.04
C PHE A 106 3.95 9.93 6.06
N GLN A 107 4.10 11.25 5.96
CA GLN A 107 5.16 11.82 5.13
C GLN A 107 6.54 11.37 5.61
N ARG A 108 6.75 11.33 6.92
CA ARG A 108 8.00 10.85 7.49
C ARG A 108 8.20 9.36 7.21
N TYR A 109 7.14 8.58 7.31
CA TYR A 109 7.17 7.17 6.97
C TYR A 109 7.55 6.96 5.51
N CYS A 110 6.93 7.71 4.60
CA CYS A 110 7.22 7.61 3.18
C CYS A 110 8.66 7.97 2.85
N ALA A 111 9.20 9.01 3.49
CA ALA A 111 10.58 9.43 3.27
C ALA A 111 11.55 8.32 3.70
N SER A 112 11.29 7.70 4.85
CA SER A 112 12.10 6.59 5.34
C SER A 112 12.01 5.38 4.42
N LEU A 113 10.79 5.05 3.99
CA LEU A 113 10.54 3.90 3.13
C LEU A 113 11.14 4.12 1.73
N GLY A 114 10.99 5.33 1.20
CA GLY A 114 11.57 5.67 -0.09
C GLY A 114 13.07 5.52 -0.10
N SER A 115 13.71 5.91 1.00
CA SER A 115 15.16 5.77 1.16
C SER A 115 15.58 4.30 1.15
N LEU A 116 14.73 3.40 1.65
CA LEU A 116 15.03 1.97 1.69
C LEU A 116 14.72 1.27 0.37
N LEU A 117 13.77 1.79 -0.40
CA LEU A 117 13.32 1.15 -1.64
C LEU A 117 14.09 1.60 -2.87
N GLU A 118 14.72 2.75 -2.83
CA GLU A 118 15.50 3.23 -3.96
C GLU A 118 16.83 2.51 -4.05
N PRO A 119 17.28 2.22 -5.28
CA PRO A 119 18.55 1.53 -5.50
C PRO A 119 19.76 2.35 -5.06
#